data_3784a3d0917cf70065f348c78c87e705
#
_entry.id   3784a3d0917cf70065f348c78c87e705
#
_cell.length_a   1.000
_cell.length_b   1.000
_cell.length_c   1.000
_cell.angle_alpha   90.00
_cell.angle_beta   90.00
_cell.angle_gamma   90.00
#
_symmetry.space_group_name_H-M   'P 1'
#
loop_
_entity.id
_entity.type
_entity.pdbx_description
1 polymer ?
#
loop_
_entity_poly.entity_id
_entity_poly.type
_entity_poly.pdbx_seq_one_letter_code
_entity_poly.pdbx_strand_id
1 'polypeptide(L)'
;MMNKERLKRVITEMKKLGLKQILVSDDPSIFWLTGRIVNPMERCGAILIKDDGDVHAFMNNLFCFAPLDGVTMHYYADGENPYKLIADELVPGPVGFDKNWASKHTISILKERNDIPEFGSEPIDICKSHKDESEREALRHAAKINDMAVEFGINHISPELDELTLSNMIEEFFEKHGAVQDIQLQYVCYGKNAAEPHHGAVAGEMLHEGDAV
;
A
#
# COMPACT_ATOMS: atom_id res chain seq x y z
N MET A 1 6.56 16.18 -2.28
CA MET A 1 7.01 16.79 -0.99
C MET A 1 6.62 15.82 0.11
N MET A 2 7.49 15.60 1.10
CA MET A 2 7.12 14.82 2.30
C MET A 2 5.96 15.53 3.05
N ASN A 3 4.93 14.78 3.45
CA ASN A 3 3.85 15.34 4.26
C ASN A 3 4.33 15.57 5.70
N LYS A 4 4.62 16.82 6.03
CA LYS A 4 5.24 17.19 7.32
C LYS A 4 4.35 16.88 8.53
N GLU A 5 3.03 17.01 8.40
CA GLU A 5 2.11 16.73 9.51
C GLU A 5 2.02 15.21 9.77
N ARG A 6 1.96 14.40 8.71
CA ARG A 6 1.98 12.94 8.84
C ARG A 6 3.31 12.46 9.42
N LEU A 7 4.43 12.99 8.94
CA LEU A 7 5.76 12.69 9.49
C LEU A 7 5.85 13.01 10.98
N LYS A 8 5.38 14.19 11.40
CA LYS A 8 5.35 14.59 12.81
C LYS A 8 4.53 13.64 13.69
N ARG A 9 3.40 13.17 13.18
CA ARG A 9 2.56 12.17 13.87
C ARG A 9 3.33 10.86 14.03
N VAL A 10 3.96 10.36 12.96
CA VAL A 10 4.77 9.13 13.00
C VAL A 10 5.89 9.24 14.04
N ILE A 11 6.66 10.34 14.04
CA ILE A 11 7.72 10.57 15.01
C ILE A 11 7.17 10.59 16.45
N THR A 12 5.98 11.13 16.65
CA THR A 12 5.33 11.13 17.97
C THR A 12 5.02 9.71 18.43
N GLU A 13 4.49 8.86 17.55
CA GLU A 13 4.21 7.44 17.88
C GLU A 13 5.51 6.64 18.05
N MET A 14 6.54 6.88 17.22
CA MET A 14 7.88 6.28 17.41
C MET A 14 8.42 6.54 18.83
N LYS A 15 8.33 7.79 19.31
CA LYS A 15 8.79 8.17 20.66
C LYS A 15 8.01 7.46 21.75
N LYS A 16 6.69 7.30 21.60
CA LYS A 16 5.86 6.57 22.58
C LYS A 16 6.24 5.09 22.66
N LEU A 17 6.62 4.49 21.51
CA LEU A 17 7.03 3.10 21.40
C LEU A 17 8.52 2.87 21.69
N GLY A 18 9.29 3.94 21.97
CA GLY A 18 10.73 3.86 22.23
C GLY A 18 11.58 3.56 21.00
N LEU A 19 11.03 3.75 19.79
CA LEU A 19 11.74 3.53 18.53
C LEU A 19 12.49 4.80 18.12
N LYS A 20 13.81 4.72 18.02
CA LYS A 20 14.65 5.84 17.56
C LYS A 20 14.71 5.97 16.05
N GLN A 21 14.51 4.89 15.34
CA GLN A 21 14.58 4.83 13.88
C GLN A 21 13.72 3.72 13.33
N ILE A 22 13.10 3.96 12.17
CA ILE A 22 12.32 2.97 11.44
C ILE A 22 12.65 3.03 9.95
N LEU A 23 12.64 1.88 9.30
CA LEU A 23 12.75 1.74 7.84
C LEU A 23 11.36 1.42 7.29
N VAL A 24 10.85 2.31 6.45
CA VAL A 24 9.54 2.21 5.78
C VAL A 24 9.77 1.77 4.35
N SER A 25 9.23 0.64 3.96
CA SER A 25 9.39 0.07 2.62
C SER A 25 8.07 -0.27 1.93
N ASP A 26 6.98 -0.30 2.69
CA ASP A 26 5.63 -0.57 2.20
C ASP A 26 5.15 0.54 1.27
N ASP A 27 4.82 0.18 0.02
CA ASP A 27 4.42 1.14 -1.01
C ASP A 27 3.24 2.03 -0.59
N PRO A 28 2.15 1.51 0.03
CA PRO A 28 1.08 2.34 0.56
C PRO A 28 1.54 3.31 1.64
N SER A 29 2.52 2.94 2.47
CA SER A 29 3.05 3.80 3.53
C SER A 29 3.95 4.90 2.96
N ILE A 30 4.78 4.58 1.96
CA ILE A 30 5.57 5.55 1.21
C ILE A 30 4.64 6.53 0.49
N PHE A 31 3.60 6.03 -0.19
CA PHE A 31 2.59 6.89 -0.82
C PHE A 31 1.90 7.80 0.19
N TRP A 32 1.49 7.27 1.33
CA TRP A 32 0.83 8.06 2.38
C TRP A 32 1.71 9.19 2.91
N LEU A 33 3.02 8.94 3.06
CA LEU A 33 3.99 9.95 3.52
C LEU A 33 4.35 10.97 2.44
N THR A 34 4.41 10.57 1.17
CA THR A 34 5.06 11.36 0.10
C THR A 34 4.13 11.77 -1.03
N GLY A 35 2.96 11.15 -1.17
CA GLY A 35 2.07 11.28 -2.31
C GLY A 35 2.62 10.65 -3.59
N ARG A 36 3.67 9.81 -3.50
CA ARG A 36 4.31 9.16 -4.66
C ARG A 36 4.19 7.66 -4.59
N ILE A 37 3.78 7.07 -5.69
CA ILE A 37 3.78 5.61 -5.87
C ILE A 37 5.20 5.18 -6.21
N VAL A 38 5.70 4.20 -5.48
CA VAL A 38 6.98 3.55 -5.72
C VAL A 38 6.75 2.06 -5.64
N ASN A 39 7.10 1.33 -6.66
CA ASN A 39 7.16 -0.13 -6.63
C ASN A 39 8.58 -0.54 -6.98
N PRO A 40 9.46 -0.76 -6.01
CA PRO A 40 10.85 -1.11 -6.25
C PRO A 40 11.04 -2.56 -6.71
N MET A 41 9.96 -3.32 -6.83
CA MET A 41 9.97 -4.74 -7.21
C MET A 41 10.93 -5.55 -6.31
N GLU A 42 11.93 -6.20 -6.88
CA GLU A 42 12.94 -6.97 -6.14
C GLU A 42 14.09 -6.12 -5.57
N ARG A 43 14.14 -4.82 -5.90
CA ARG A 43 15.21 -3.91 -5.46
C ARG A 43 14.91 -3.31 -4.10
N CYS A 44 15.95 -2.87 -3.44
CA CYS A 44 15.84 -2.23 -2.14
C CYS A 44 15.30 -0.79 -2.31
N GLY A 45 14.11 -0.51 -1.81
CA GLY A 45 13.56 0.82 -1.67
C GLY A 45 13.10 1.04 -0.23
N ALA A 46 13.51 2.13 0.39
CA ALA A 46 13.09 2.44 1.76
C ALA A 46 13.23 3.92 2.11
N ILE A 47 12.45 4.34 3.10
CA ILE A 47 12.61 5.63 3.78
C ILE A 47 13.00 5.34 5.23
N LEU A 48 14.15 5.82 5.66
CA LEU A 48 14.58 5.84 7.06
C LEU A 48 14.03 7.11 7.71
N ILE A 49 13.31 6.93 8.80
CA ILE A 49 12.81 8.02 9.64
C ILE A 49 13.46 7.90 11.01
N LYS A 50 14.10 8.96 11.48
CA LYS A 50 14.67 9.06 12.81
C LYS A 50 13.76 9.88 13.73
N ASP A 51 13.83 9.65 15.04
CA ASP A 51 12.95 10.29 16.02
C ASP A 51 13.26 11.79 16.28
N ASP A 52 14.40 12.27 15.80
CA ASP A 52 14.78 13.69 15.77
C ASP A 52 14.23 14.44 14.55
N GLY A 53 13.66 13.73 13.58
CA GLY A 53 13.09 14.29 12.36
C GLY A 53 14.01 14.23 11.15
N ASP A 54 15.21 13.68 11.29
CA ASP A 54 16.07 13.41 10.15
C ASP A 54 15.50 12.26 9.31
N VAL A 55 15.46 12.44 7.98
CA VAL A 55 14.82 11.51 7.05
C VAL A 55 15.70 11.27 5.84
N HIS A 56 15.93 10.00 5.52
CA HIS A 56 16.68 9.57 4.36
C HIS A 56 15.82 8.66 3.47
N ALA A 57 16.00 8.75 2.16
CA ALA A 57 15.37 7.85 1.20
C ALA A 57 16.42 7.15 0.35
N PHE A 58 16.31 5.84 0.24
CA PHE A 58 17.23 4.98 -0.51
C PHE A 58 16.47 4.39 -1.70
N MET A 59 16.85 4.79 -2.90
CA MET A 59 16.12 4.43 -4.12
C MET A 59 17.06 4.02 -5.25
N ASN A 60 16.70 2.97 -5.97
CA ASN A 60 17.44 2.62 -7.17
C ASN A 60 17.17 3.64 -8.29
N ASN A 61 18.22 4.01 -9.02
CA ASN A 61 18.17 4.99 -10.11
C ASN A 61 17.15 4.64 -11.20
N LEU A 62 16.82 3.37 -11.38
CA LEU A 62 15.85 2.92 -12.40
C LEU A 62 14.43 3.46 -12.17
N PHE A 63 14.06 3.74 -10.93
CA PHE A 63 12.69 4.20 -10.62
C PHE A 63 12.49 5.71 -10.76
N CYS A 64 13.53 6.45 -11.15
CA CYS A 64 13.47 7.90 -11.36
C CYS A 64 12.74 8.66 -10.24
N PHE A 65 12.91 8.20 -9.00
CA PHE A 65 12.25 8.81 -7.84
C PHE A 65 12.85 10.19 -7.60
N ALA A 66 12.09 11.23 -7.91
CA ALA A 66 12.57 12.60 -7.80
C ALA A 66 12.81 13.00 -6.33
N PRO A 67 13.77 13.90 -6.05
CA PRO A 67 14.06 14.36 -4.70
C PRO A 67 12.83 14.84 -3.94
N LEU A 68 12.82 14.62 -2.63
CA LEU A 68 11.81 15.11 -1.70
C LEU A 68 12.40 16.23 -0.84
N ASP A 69 11.67 17.33 -0.72
CA ASP A 69 12.11 18.45 0.15
C ASP A 69 12.21 17.98 1.60
N GLY A 70 13.34 18.28 2.23
CA GLY A 70 13.61 17.92 3.61
C GLY A 70 13.97 16.44 3.81
N VAL A 71 14.33 15.72 2.75
CA VAL A 71 14.77 14.34 2.79
C VAL A 71 16.15 14.23 2.13
N THR A 72 17.08 13.57 2.81
CA THR A 72 18.39 13.22 2.23
C THR A 72 18.23 12.03 1.30
N MET A 73 18.52 12.24 0.01
CA MET A 73 18.33 11.21 -1.02
C MET A 73 19.63 10.43 -1.25
N HIS A 74 19.54 9.11 -1.16
CA HIS A 74 20.60 8.18 -1.52
C HIS A 74 20.15 7.37 -2.73
N TYR A 75 20.83 7.58 -3.84
CA TYR A 75 20.58 6.83 -5.06
C TYR A 75 21.66 5.79 -5.28
N TYR A 76 21.28 4.63 -5.80
CA TYR A 76 22.20 3.57 -6.12
C TYR A 76 21.84 2.93 -7.48
N ALA A 77 22.83 2.39 -8.18
CA ALA A 77 22.68 1.63 -9.41
C ALA A 77 22.67 0.12 -9.15
N ASP A 78 22.20 -0.66 -10.13
CA ASP A 78 22.34 -2.12 -10.09
C ASP A 78 23.83 -2.50 -10.00
N GLY A 79 24.14 -3.42 -9.08
CA GLY A 79 25.52 -3.83 -8.76
C GLY A 79 26.14 -3.10 -7.57
N GLU A 80 25.57 -2.00 -7.11
CA GLU A 80 25.98 -1.35 -5.86
C GLU A 80 25.28 -1.98 -4.65
N ASN A 81 25.85 -1.79 -3.46
CA ASN A 81 25.33 -2.32 -2.21
C ASN A 81 24.43 -1.29 -1.49
N PRO A 82 23.10 -1.32 -1.67
CA PRO A 82 22.20 -0.39 -1.00
C PRO A 82 22.12 -0.62 0.51
N TYR A 83 22.40 -1.82 0.97
CA TYR A 83 22.32 -2.18 2.39
C TYR A 83 23.41 -1.50 3.20
N LYS A 84 24.61 -1.35 2.60
CA LYS A 84 25.68 -0.57 3.21
C LYS A 84 25.31 0.91 3.30
N LEU A 85 24.71 1.50 2.26
CA LEU A 85 24.23 2.88 2.29
C LEU A 85 23.23 3.11 3.43
N ILE A 86 22.28 2.17 3.60
CA ILE A 86 21.33 2.23 4.71
C ILE A 86 22.05 2.10 6.06
N ALA A 87 22.91 1.11 6.20
CA ALA A 87 23.64 0.81 7.43
C ALA A 87 24.51 2.00 7.91
N ASP A 88 25.10 2.72 6.98
CA ASP A 88 25.95 3.89 7.28
C ASP A 88 25.15 5.06 7.87
N GLU A 89 23.82 5.14 7.59
CA GLU A 89 22.94 6.20 8.10
C GLU A 89 22.18 5.83 9.38
N LEU A 90 22.21 4.56 9.79
CA LEU A 90 21.54 4.12 11.02
C LEU A 90 22.27 4.62 12.26
N VAL A 91 21.49 5.07 13.25
CA VAL A 91 22.04 5.42 14.58
C VAL A 91 22.21 4.17 15.44
N PRO A 92 23.05 4.19 16.50
CA PRO A 92 23.20 3.07 17.41
C PRO A 92 21.90 2.71 18.12
N GLY A 93 21.59 1.43 18.18
CA GLY A 93 20.43 0.89 18.88
C GLY A 93 19.50 0.09 17.96
N PRO A 94 18.32 -0.28 18.47
CA PRO A 94 17.34 -1.05 17.71
C PRO A 94 16.89 -0.34 16.43
N VAL A 95 16.66 -1.13 15.38
CA VAL A 95 16.15 -0.67 14.08
C VAL A 95 14.78 -1.26 13.84
N GLY A 96 13.77 -0.41 13.69
CA GLY A 96 12.43 -0.85 13.32
C GLY A 96 12.35 -1.16 11.83
N PHE A 97 11.99 -2.39 11.49
CA PHE A 97 11.80 -2.85 10.11
C PHE A 97 10.32 -2.92 9.75
N ASP A 98 10.01 -2.61 8.50
CA ASP A 98 8.67 -2.74 7.95
C ASP A 98 8.22 -4.22 7.89
N LYS A 99 6.96 -4.48 8.26
CA LYS A 99 6.36 -5.82 8.31
C LYS A 99 6.27 -6.51 6.95
N ASN A 100 6.13 -5.72 5.87
CA ASN A 100 5.91 -6.24 4.52
C ASN A 100 7.20 -6.29 3.68
N TRP A 101 8.33 -5.93 4.27
CA TRP A 101 9.59 -5.95 3.52
C TRP A 101 10.10 -7.37 3.32
N ALA A 102 10.53 -7.69 2.11
CA ALA A 102 11.12 -9.00 1.85
C ALA A 102 12.32 -9.25 2.79
N SER A 103 12.31 -10.36 3.50
CA SER A 103 13.30 -10.69 4.54
C SER A 103 14.76 -10.59 4.07
N LYS A 104 15.01 -10.76 2.76
CA LYS A 104 16.35 -10.57 2.17
C LYS A 104 16.93 -9.19 2.48
N HIS A 105 16.09 -8.13 2.46
CA HIS A 105 16.53 -6.76 2.70
C HIS A 105 16.92 -6.57 4.17
N THR A 106 16.03 -6.98 5.08
CA THR A 106 16.29 -6.95 6.54
C THR A 106 17.56 -7.72 6.89
N ILE A 107 17.69 -8.97 6.42
CA ILE A 107 18.86 -9.80 6.68
C ILE A 107 20.14 -9.17 6.13
N SER A 108 20.08 -8.56 4.95
CA SER A 108 21.25 -7.93 4.33
C SER A 108 21.72 -6.69 5.10
N ILE A 109 20.79 -5.86 5.61
CA ILE A 109 21.15 -4.72 6.47
C ILE A 109 21.78 -5.20 7.78
N LEU A 110 21.20 -6.24 8.42
CA LEU A 110 21.72 -6.80 9.65
C LEU A 110 23.10 -7.46 9.48
N LYS A 111 23.48 -7.90 8.27
CA LYS A 111 24.84 -8.37 7.96
C LYS A 111 25.86 -7.25 7.88
N GLU A 112 25.45 -6.06 7.45
CA GLU A 112 26.33 -4.87 7.45
C GLU A 112 26.52 -4.33 8.88
N ARG A 113 25.51 -4.51 9.74
CA ARG A 113 25.50 -4.06 11.13
C ARG A 113 24.85 -5.11 12.03
N ASN A 114 25.40 -5.29 13.21
CA ASN A 114 24.87 -6.22 14.21
C ASN A 114 23.85 -5.51 15.13
N ASP A 115 22.84 -4.88 14.56
CA ASP A 115 21.77 -4.19 15.30
C ASP A 115 20.67 -5.17 15.73
N ILE A 116 19.86 -4.76 16.71
CA ILE A 116 18.68 -5.51 17.15
C ILE A 116 17.50 -5.11 16.26
N PRO A 117 16.90 -6.06 15.53
CA PRO A 117 15.69 -5.76 14.75
C PRO A 117 14.48 -5.62 15.66
N GLU A 118 13.65 -4.61 15.36
CA GLU A 118 12.37 -4.36 16.01
C GLU A 118 11.27 -4.25 14.96
N PHE A 119 10.02 -4.29 15.40
CA PHE A 119 8.87 -4.10 14.54
C PHE A 119 8.63 -2.60 14.28
N GLY A 120 8.85 -2.15 13.06
CA GLY A 120 8.87 -0.73 12.70
C GLY A 120 7.60 -0.18 12.06
N SER A 121 6.62 -1.01 11.70
CA SER A 121 5.41 -0.54 11.01
C SER A 121 4.36 0.08 11.94
N GLU A 122 4.36 -0.27 13.22
CA GLU A 122 3.31 0.12 14.18
C GLU A 122 3.08 1.64 14.25
N PRO A 123 4.11 2.51 14.32
CA PRO A 123 3.90 3.96 14.34
C PRO A 123 3.12 4.48 13.13
N ILE A 124 3.39 3.92 11.95
CA ILE A 124 2.72 4.30 10.71
C ILE A 124 1.30 3.74 10.67
N ASP A 125 1.11 2.48 11.05
CA ASP A 125 -0.20 1.83 11.08
C ASP A 125 -1.16 2.57 12.02
N ILE A 126 -0.71 2.97 13.22
CA ILE A 126 -1.47 3.81 14.15
C ILE A 126 -1.87 5.12 13.46
N CYS A 127 -0.92 5.82 12.84
CA CYS A 127 -1.19 7.08 12.17
C CYS A 127 -2.15 6.93 10.98
N LYS A 128 -2.01 5.90 10.15
CA LYS A 128 -2.88 5.60 9.01
C LYS A 128 -4.29 5.18 9.43
N SER A 129 -4.45 4.59 10.62
CA SER A 129 -5.77 4.23 11.15
C SER A 129 -6.65 5.44 11.41
N HIS A 130 -6.07 6.60 11.73
CA HIS A 130 -6.75 7.87 11.98
C HIS A 130 -6.68 8.78 10.75
N LYS A 131 -7.69 8.66 9.87
CA LYS A 131 -7.78 9.38 8.60
C LYS A 131 -7.92 10.89 8.81
N ASP A 132 -7.13 11.68 8.09
CA ASP A 132 -7.31 13.14 8.02
C ASP A 132 -8.54 13.51 7.16
N GLU A 133 -8.90 14.83 7.08
CA GLU A 133 -10.11 15.23 6.37
C GLU A 133 -10.05 14.91 4.88
N SER A 134 -8.91 15.13 4.24
CA SER A 134 -8.76 14.83 2.81
C SER A 134 -8.90 13.33 2.52
N GLU A 135 -8.40 12.47 3.40
CA GLU A 135 -8.57 11.03 3.32
C GLU A 135 -10.04 10.62 3.54
N ARG A 136 -10.73 11.26 4.49
CA ARG A 136 -12.17 11.00 4.71
C ARG A 136 -13.03 11.43 3.52
N GLU A 137 -12.72 12.56 2.91
CA GLU A 137 -13.41 13.00 1.68
C GLU A 137 -13.21 12.02 0.53
N ALA A 138 -11.96 11.59 0.30
CA ALA A 138 -11.66 10.59 -0.72
C ALA A 138 -12.40 9.26 -0.47
N LEU A 139 -12.44 8.78 0.78
CA LEU A 139 -13.17 7.57 1.15
C LEU A 139 -14.69 7.73 0.94
N ARG A 140 -15.28 8.87 1.30
CA ARG A 140 -16.72 9.13 1.05
C ARG A 140 -17.03 9.15 -0.44
N HIS A 141 -16.14 9.75 -1.24
CA HIS A 141 -16.28 9.77 -2.68
C HIS A 141 -16.23 8.36 -3.28
N ALA A 142 -15.23 7.57 -2.89
CA ALA A 142 -15.08 6.19 -3.33
C ALA A 142 -16.28 5.33 -2.91
N ALA A 143 -16.76 5.47 -1.66
CA ALA A 143 -17.94 4.77 -1.17
C ALA A 143 -19.19 5.10 -2.00
N LYS A 144 -19.40 6.37 -2.36
CA LYS A 144 -20.52 6.78 -3.20
C LYS A 144 -20.48 6.12 -4.59
N ILE A 145 -19.31 6.06 -5.22
CA ILE A 145 -19.15 5.36 -6.51
C ILE A 145 -19.46 3.87 -6.34
N ASN A 146 -18.98 3.27 -5.26
CA ASN A 146 -19.25 1.87 -4.95
C ASN A 146 -20.75 1.60 -4.77
N ASP A 147 -21.45 2.43 -4.01
CA ASP A 147 -22.90 2.29 -3.81
C ASP A 147 -23.67 2.35 -5.14
N MET A 148 -23.29 3.29 -6.03
CA MET A 148 -23.86 3.40 -7.37
C MET A 148 -23.57 2.16 -8.23
N ALA A 149 -22.37 1.59 -8.13
CA ALA A 149 -22.00 0.38 -8.88
C ALA A 149 -22.73 -0.86 -8.37
N VAL A 150 -22.93 -0.99 -7.07
CA VAL A 150 -23.77 -2.06 -6.47
C VAL A 150 -25.21 -1.93 -6.92
N GLU A 151 -25.80 -0.74 -6.88
CA GLU A 151 -27.14 -0.50 -7.38
C GLU A 151 -27.26 -0.82 -8.89
N PHE A 152 -26.27 -0.43 -9.68
CA PHE A 152 -26.20 -0.79 -11.09
C PHE A 152 -26.16 -2.31 -11.27
N GLY A 153 -25.30 -3.02 -10.56
CA GLY A 153 -25.22 -4.48 -10.60
C GLY A 153 -26.56 -5.15 -10.26
N ILE A 154 -27.18 -4.76 -9.14
CA ILE A 154 -28.48 -5.30 -8.70
C ILE A 154 -29.55 -5.11 -9.78
N ASN A 155 -29.60 -3.94 -10.42
CA ASN A 155 -30.59 -3.64 -11.46
C ASN A 155 -30.34 -4.38 -12.78
N HIS A 156 -29.16 -4.97 -12.98
CA HIS A 156 -28.81 -5.74 -14.17
C HIS A 156 -28.74 -7.26 -13.94
N ILE A 157 -29.00 -7.73 -12.73
CA ILE A 157 -29.12 -9.17 -12.46
C ILE A 157 -30.21 -9.75 -13.37
N SER A 158 -29.84 -10.73 -14.20
CA SER A 158 -30.73 -11.35 -15.18
C SER A 158 -30.29 -12.79 -15.48
N PRO A 159 -31.24 -13.73 -15.68
CA PRO A 159 -30.89 -15.07 -16.13
C PRO A 159 -30.28 -15.13 -17.55
N GLU A 160 -30.28 -14.01 -18.27
CA GLU A 160 -29.68 -13.88 -19.60
C GLU A 160 -28.20 -13.47 -19.55
N LEU A 161 -27.70 -13.08 -18.37
CA LEU A 161 -26.32 -12.66 -18.17
C LEU A 161 -25.59 -13.68 -17.29
N ASP A 162 -24.43 -14.13 -17.75
CA ASP A 162 -23.52 -14.93 -16.93
C ASP A 162 -22.74 -14.03 -15.94
N GLU A 163 -22.11 -14.67 -14.96
CA GLU A 163 -21.33 -13.97 -13.92
C GLU A 163 -20.29 -13.03 -14.53
N LEU A 164 -19.52 -13.50 -15.53
CA LEU A 164 -18.43 -12.73 -16.14
C LEU A 164 -18.95 -11.52 -16.91
N THR A 165 -20.06 -11.67 -17.63
CA THR A 165 -20.66 -10.57 -18.40
C THR A 165 -21.16 -9.47 -17.46
N LEU A 166 -21.86 -9.82 -16.38
CA LEU A 166 -22.32 -8.83 -15.39
C LEU A 166 -21.14 -8.19 -14.65
N SER A 167 -20.11 -8.97 -14.31
CA SER A 167 -18.87 -8.46 -13.70
C SER A 167 -18.21 -7.40 -14.58
N ASN A 168 -18.04 -7.68 -15.88
CA ASN A 168 -17.45 -6.74 -16.83
C ASN A 168 -18.30 -5.46 -16.99
N MET A 169 -19.62 -5.57 -16.97
CA MET A 169 -20.52 -4.41 -17.01
C MET A 169 -20.34 -3.50 -15.78
N ILE A 170 -20.15 -4.10 -14.61
CA ILE A 170 -19.88 -3.35 -13.36
C ILE A 170 -18.49 -2.69 -13.42
N GLU A 171 -17.48 -3.37 -13.96
CA GLU A 171 -16.15 -2.80 -14.15
C GLU A 171 -16.18 -1.58 -15.08
N GLU A 172 -16.84 -1.68 -16.23
CA GLU A 172 -17.06 -0.54 -17.12
C GLU A 172 -17.81 0.61 -16.46
N PHE A 173 -18.77 0.29 -15.58
CA PHE A 173 -19.49 1.31 -14.80
C PHE A 173 -18.52 2.07 -13.88
N PHE A 174 -17.63 1.38 -13.15
CA PHE A 174 -16.62 2.00 -12.31
C PHE A 174 -15.69 2.91 -13.12
N GLU A 175 -15.19 2.44 -14.25
CA GLU A 175 -14.31 3.23 -15.13
C GLU A 175 -14.98 4.52 -15.61
N LYS A 176 -16.24 4.43 -16.06
CA LYS A 176 -17.04 5.59 -16.50
C LYS A 176 -17.29 6.61 -15.38
N HIS A 177 -17.21 6.21 -14.12
CA HIS A 177 -17.41 7.07 -12.94
C HIS A 177 -16.09 7.49 -12.26
N GLY A 178 -14.96 7.28 -12.94
CA GLY A 178 -13.66 7.81 -12.52
C GLY A 178 -12.89 6.94 -11.55
N ALA A 179 -13.28 5.69 -11.39
CA ALA A 179 -12.43 4.73 -10.71
C ALA A 179 -11.18 4.48 -11.57
N VAL A 180 -10.01 4.58 -10.96
CA VAL A 180 -8.72 4.29 -11.58
C VAL A 180 -8.34 2.85 -11.35
N GLN A 181 -7.50 2.33 -12.23
CA GLN A 181 -7.00 0.96 -12.30
C GLN A 181 -6.73 0.28 -10.95
N ASP A 182 -6.78 -1.04 -10.96
CA ASP A 182 -6.75 -1.99 -9.86
C ASP A 182 -8.11 -2.16 -9.14
N ILE A 183 -9.21 -1.98 -9.88
CA ILE A 183 -10.48 -2.53 -9.45
C ILE A 183 -10.33 -4.05 -9.55
N GLN A 184 -9.74 -4.63 -8.52
CA GLN A 184 -9.58 -6.07 -8.48
C GLN A 184 -10.93 -6.71 -8.18
N LEU A 185 -11.35 -7.56 -9.13
CA LEU A 185 -12.37 -8.58 -8.95
C LEU A 185 -13.71 -8.04 -8.44
N GLN A 186 -14.58 -7.72 -9.41
CA GLN A 186 -16.00 -7.67 -9.11
C GLN A 186 -16.44 -9.11 -8.86
N TYR A 187 -16.78 -9.42 -7.61
CA TYR A 187 -17.33 -10.73 -7.26
C TYR A 187 -18.81 -10.76 -7.65
N VAL A 188 -19.10 -11.27 -8.84
CA VAL A 188 -20.47 -11.63 -9.25
C VAL A 188 -20.51 -13.14 -9.26
N CYS A 189 -21.27 -13.71 -8.34
CA CYS A 189 -21.31 -15.15 -8.14
C CYS A 189 -22.75 -15.63 -8.01
N TYR A 190 -23.11 -16.69 -8.72
CA TYR A 190 -24.45 -17.28 -8.73
C TYR A 190 -24.46 -18.66 -8.04
N GLY A 191 -25.55 -18.95 -7.36
CA GLY A 191 -25.79 -20.27 -6.77
C GLY A 191 -24.66 -20.78 -5.88
N LYS A 192 -24.08 -21.91 -6.24
CA LYS A 192 -22.95 -22.54 -5.48
C LYS A 192 -21.70 -21.67 -5.40
N ASN A 193 -21.43 -20.88 -6.45
CA ASN A 193 -20.25 -19.99 -6.49
C ASN A 193 -20.35 -18.86 -5.45
N ALA A 194 -21.57 -18.41 -5.11
CA ALA A 194 -21.78 -17.41 -4.06
C ALA A 194 -21.39 -17.90 -2.65
N ALA A 195 -21.19 -19.21 -2.45
CA ALA A 195 -20.73 -19.78 -1.20
C ALA A 195 -19.20 -19.84 -1.08
N GLU A 196 -18.46 -19.59 -2.17
CA GLU A 196 -17.00 -19.66 -2.18
C GLU A 196 -16.39 -18.26 -1.93
N PRO A 197 -15.65 -18.07 -0.81
CA PRO A 197 -14.96 -16.79 -0.58
C PRO A 197 -13.97 -16.49 -1.70
N HIS A 198 -14.01 -15.27 -2.22
CA HIS A 198 -13.12 -14.80 -3.29
C HIS A 198 -13.24 -15.56 -4.63
N HIS A 199 -14.38 -16.21 -4.89
CA HIS A 199 -14.64 -16.82 -6.18
C HIS A 199 -14.67 -15.74 -7.28
N GLY A 200 -13.90 -15.93 -8.34
CA GLY A 200 -13.92 -15.02 -9.50
C GLY A 200 -15.08 -15.35 -10.44
N ALA A 201 -15.69 -14.33 -11.04
CA ALA A 201 -16.78 -14.50 -11.98
C ALA A 201 -16.40 -15.40 -13.17
N VAL A 202 -17.29 -16.33 -13.55
CA VAL A 202 -17.02 -17.37 -14.56
C VAL A 202 -17.93 -17.18 -15.77
N ALA A 203 -17.36 -17.34 -16.98
CA ALA A 203 -18.12 -17.32 -18.23
C ALA A 203 -19.05 -18.54 -18.34
N GLY A 204 -20.29 -18.29 -18.75
CA GLY A 204 -21.28 -19.34 -18.96
C GLY A 204 -21.97 -19.85 -17.69
N GLU A 205 -21.61 -19.36 -16.50
CA GLU A 205 -22.36 -19.68 -15.27
C GLU A 205 -23.55 -18.73 -15.18
N MET A 206 -24.73 -19.28 -15.39
CA MET A 206 -26.00 -18.55 -15.52
C MET A 206 -26.79 -18.59 -14.21
N LEU A 207 -27.59 -17.55 -13.98
CA LEU A 207 -28.49 -17.47 -12.83
C LEU A 207 -29.72 -18.37 -13.03
N HIS A 208 -30.06 -19.16 -12.01
CA HIS A 208 -31.26 -20.00 -11.98
C HIS A 208 -32.20 -19.58 -10.84
N GLU A 209 -33.48 -19.96 -10.96
CA GLU A 209 -34.46 -19.70 -9.92
C GLU A 209 -34.06 -20.39 -8.60
N GLY A 210 -34.00 -19.58 -7.53
CA GLY A 210 -33.60 -20.06 -6.20
C GLY A 210 -32.12 -19.91 -5.88
N ASP A 211 -31.30 -19.47 -6.83
CA ASP A 211 -29.89 -19.19 -6.59
C ASP A 211 -29.68 -17.98 -5.65
N ALA A 212 -28.64 -18.06 -4.85
CA ALA A 212 -28.10 -16.88 -4.17
C ALA A 212 -27.24 -16.07 -5.15
N VAL A 213 -27.16 -14.78 -4.92
CA VAL A 213 -26.28 -13.87 -5.67
C VAL A 213 -25.43 -13.08 -4.70
#